data_f2a6f066f6a10e115bfb08a638b8aab8
#
_entry.id   f2a6f066f6a10e115bfb08a638b8aab8
#
_cell.length_a   1.000
_cell.length_b   1.000
_cell.length_c   1.000
_cell.angle_alpha   90.00
_cell.angle_beta   90.00
_cell.angle_gamma   90.00
#
_symmetry.space_group_name_H-M   'P 1'
#
loop_
_entity.id
_entity.type
_entity.pdbx_description
1 polymer ?
#
loop_
_entity_poly.entity_id
_entity_poly.type
_entity_poly.pdbx_seq_one_letter_code
_entity_poly.pdbx_strand_id
1 'polypeptide(L)'
;MTRKSYYVTTPIYYVNDKPHIGHAYTSLACDVLARFKRLDGFDVMFLTGTDEHGQKVEKSAEVAGTDPQAFCDTVSQTFRDLAKAMNFSNDDFIRTTEPRHVTAVQALWRKLVATGNIYLGKYAGWYAVRDEAFYQEDELQDGPNGQKLAPSGAPVEWVEEPSYFFKLSAWTDRLLKFYEDNPGFILPTSRRNEVISFVKGGLKDLSVSRTTFKWGIQVPGDEAHIMYVWLDALTNYITAAGYPNVEGEKYTRYWPADLHMVGKDILRFHAVYWPAFLMAADVAVPKRVFAHGWWTNEGQKISKSLGNVIDPLALITEYGLDQTRYFLMREVPFGNDGDFRRAAIMNRINSELANGFGNLAQRTLSFCAKNTNASVPTPGPLNEADEALLAQADSLVEQLRATLDEQAIHTALQQWFDLVDAANKYIDVEAPWTLRKTDPARMQTVLWCLLEAIRQLAILAQPIMPLSAAKMLDQLGVSEAARSFAHLGEAGRLRAGTPLPTPQGVFPRHVEAKEGA
;
A
#
# COMPACT_ATOMS: atom_id res chain seq x y z
N MET A 1 -20.35 -10.68 -18.80
CA MET A 1 -19.92 -11.17 -17.47
C MET A 1 -19.57 -9.98 -16.60
N THR A 2 -20.08 -9.92 -15.38
CA THR A 2 -19.68 -8.88 -14.41
C THR A 2 -18.21 -9.07 -14.04
N ARG A 3 -17.42 -7.99 -14.10
CA ARG A 3 -16.00 -8.01 -13.68
C ARG A 3 -15.89 -8.47 -12.21
N LYS A 4 -14.86 -9.24 -11.87
CA LYS A 4 -14.54 -9.52 -10.46
C LYS A 4 -14.21 -8.21 -9.74
N SER A 5 -14.71 -8.04 -8.52
CA SER A 5 -14.37 -6.88 -7.68
C SER A 5 -13.08 -7.13 -6.89
N TYR A 6 -12.40 -6.07 -6.52
CA TYR A 6 -11.26 -6.08 -5.61
C TYR A 6 -11.29 -4.81 -4.75
N TYR A 7 -11.37 -4.98 -3.43
CA TYR A 7 -11.39 -3.87 -2.49
C TYR A 7 -10.16 -3.91 -1.60
N VAL A 8 -9.30 -2.90 -1.75
CA VAL A 8 -8.06 -2.73 -0.97
C VAL A 8 -8.09 -1.43 -0.20
N THR A 9 -7.59 -1.46 1.04
CA THR A 9 -7.57 -0.29 1.90
C THR A 9 -6.20 -0.08 2.54
N THR A 10 -5.80 1.19 2.70
CA THR A 10 -4.83 1.59 3.73
C THR A 10 -5.52 1.65 5.09
N PRO A 11 -4.81 1.77 6.23
CA PRO A 11 -5.41 2.38 7.40
C PRO A 11 -5.75 3.84 7.10
N ILE A 12 -6.69 4.41 7.84
CA ILE A 12 -6.85 5.86 7.85
C ILE A 12 -5.77 6.48 8.75
N TYR A 13 -5.20 7.59 8.31
CA TYR A 13 -4.04 8.20 8.93
C TYR A 13 -4.43 9.25 9.96
N TYR A 14 -3.80 9.18 11.12
CA TYR A 14 -4.08 10.08 12.22
C TYR A 14 -3.57 11.50 11.93
N VAL A 15 -4.45 12.51 12.07
CA VAL A 15 -4.15 13.90 11.68
C VAL A 15 -3.41 14.70 12.77
N ASN A 16 -2.35 14.15 13.30
CA ASN A 16 -1.54 14.82 14.31
C ASN A 16 -0.31 15.53 13.74
N ASP A 17 0.03 15.28 12.48
CA ASP A 17 1.17 15.87 11.78
C ASP A 17 1.16 15.58 10.27
N LYS A 18 2.14 16.18 9.56
CA LYS A 18 2.39 15.95 8.14
C LYS A 18 2.73 14.48 7.85
N PRO A 19 2.36 13.98 6.65
CA PRO A 19 2.70 12.63 6.25
C PRO A 19 4.23 12.42 6.11
N HIS A 20 4.68 11.20 6.37
CA HIS A 20 6.06 10.76 6.24
C HIS A 20 6.17 9.47 5.41
N ILE A 21 7.39 8.95 5.22
CA ILE A 21 7.69 7.78 4.39
C ILE A 21 6.83 6.55 4.74
N GLY A 22 6.46 6.34 6.01
CA GLY A 22 5.60 5.21 6.42
C GLY A 22 4.21 5.28 5.79
N HIS A 23 3.60 6.47 5.76
CA HIS A 23 2.30 6.70 5.11
C HIS A 23 2.41 6.50 3.59
N ALA A 24 3.47 7.04 2.99
CA ALA A 24 3.74 6.86 1.56
C ALA A 24 3.95 5.39 1.20
N TYR A 25 4.67 4.63 2.03
CA TYR A 25 4.95 3.21 1.81
C TYR A 25 3.69 2.35 1.82
N THR A 26 2.83 2.51 2.84
CA THR A 26 1.56 1.79 2.94
C THR A 26 0.65 2.10 1.76
N SER A 27 0.47 3.40 1.46
CA SER A 27 -0.40 3.83 0.36
C SER A 27 0.14 3.38 -0.99
N LEU A 28 1.46 3.40 -1.18
CA LEU A 28 2.10 2.91 -2.41
C LEU A 28 1.87 1.42 -2.62
N ALA A 29 2.00 0.60 -1.58
CA ALA A 29 1.73 -0.83 -1.69
C ALA A 29 0.28 -1.10 -2.12
N CYS A 30 -0.69 -0.39 -1.55
CA CYS A 30 -2.09 -0.48 -1.97
C CYS A 30 -2.29 0.00 -3.42
N ASP A 31 -1.65 1.10 -3.81
CA ASP A 31 -1.74 1.64 -5.18
C ASP A 31 -1.18 0.67 -6.23
N VAL A 32 -0.05 0.03 -5.93
CA VAL A 32 0.53 -1.00 -6.80
C VAL A 32 -0.43 -2.16 -7.01
N LEU A 33 -1.02 -2.69 -5.94
CA LEU A 33 -2.00 -3.77 -6.03
C LEU A 33 -3.28 -3.34 -6.76
N ALA A 34 -3.78 -2.13 -6.48
CA ALA A 34 -4.96 -1.59 -7.14
C ALA A 34 -4.75 -1.42 -8.66
N ARG A 35 -3.62 -0.84 -9.07
CA ARG A 35 -3.27 -0.68 -10.49
C ARG A 35 -3.07 -2.01 -11.19
N PHE A 36 -2.39 -2.96 -10.53
CA PHE A 36 -2.20 -4.32 -11.06
C PHE A 36 -3.55 -4.99 -11.33
N LYS A 37 -4.45 -4.99 -10.34
CA LYS A 37 -5.79 -5.60 -10.48
C LYS A 37 -6.63 -4.91 -11.55
N ARG A 38 -6.55 -3.57 -11.70
CA ARG A 38 -7.25 -2.86 -12.79
C ARG A 38 -6.74 -3.27 -14.17
N LEU A 39 -5.42 -3.38 -14.34
CA LEU A 39 -4.82 -3.84 -15.60
C LEU A 39 -5.18 -5.30 -15.89
N ASP A 40 -5.42 -6.09 -14.85
CA ASP A 40 -5.88 -7.49 -14.90
C ASP A 40 -7.41 -7.62 -15.08
N GLY A 41 -8.10 -6.51 -15.28
CA GLY A 41 -9.53 -6.50 -15.62
C GLY A 41 -10.50 -6.53 -14.45
N PHE A 42 -10.01 -6.38 -13.20
CA PHE A 42 -10.87 -6.27 -12.03
C PHE A 42 -11.54 -4.90 -11.95
N ASP A 43 -12.69 -4.87 -11.30
CA ASP A 43 -13.35 -3.66 -10.83
C ASP A 43 -12.84 -3.35 -9.41
N VAL A 44 -12.00 -2.32 -9.29
CA VAL A 44 -11.21 -2.06 -8.09
C VAL A 44 -11.75 -0.87 -7.32
N MET A 45 -11.87 -1.02 -6.00
CA MET A 45 -12.04 0.06 -5.05
C MET A 45 -10.77 0.17 -4.18
N PHE A 46 -10.09 1.30 -4.23
CA PHE A 46 -8.95 1.62 -3.38
C PHE A 46 -9.30 2.76 -2.43
N LEU A 47 -9.33 2.46 -1.13
CA LEU A 47 -9.66 3.40 -0.06
C LEU A 47 -8.42 3.83 0.70
N THR A 48 -8.31 5.12 0.94
CA THR A 48 -7.44 5.74 1.95
C THR A 48 -8.21 6.84 2.67
N GLY A 49 -7.63 7.47 3.67
CA GLY A 49 -8.30 8.55 4.39
C GLY A 49 -7.59 8.99 5.65
N THR A 50 -8.30 9.79 6.46
CA THR A 50 -7.79 10.35 7.71
C THR A 50 -8.68 10.04 8.90
N ASP A 51 -8.02 9.70 10.03
CA ASP A 51 -8.60 9.55 11.35
C ASP A 51 -8.48 10.88 12.10
N GLU A 52 -9.61 11.51 12.40
CA GLU A 52 -9.67 12.93 12.77
C GLU A 52 -10.21 13.16 14.18
N HIS A 53 -10.61 12.12 14.90
CA HIS A 53 -11.19 12.24 16.22
C HIS A 53 -10.18 11.90 17.33
N GLY A 54 -10.54 12.23 18.58
CA GLY A 54 -9.78 11.85 19.75
C GLY A 54 -9.14 13.02 20.49
N GLN A 55 -8.73 12.74 21.74
CA GLN A 55 -8.16 13.72 22.66
C GLN A 55 -6.89 14.39 22.13
N LYS A 56 -6.07 13.65 21.38
CA LYS A 56 -4.81 14.16 20.83
C LYS A 56 -5.04 15.21 19.75
N VAL A 57 -6.06 15.01 18.88
CA VAL A 57 -6.45 16.01 17.90
C VAL A 57 -7.01 17.25 18.58
N GLU A 58 -7.90 17.07 19.58
CA GLU A 58 -8.45 18.18 20.36
C GLU A 58 -7.33 19.03 20.98
N LYS A 59 -6.36 18.39 21.66
CA LYS A 59 -5.18 19.08 22.24
C LYS A 59 -4.29 19.73 21.18
N SER A 60 -4.09 19.10 20.03
CA SER A 60 -3.26 19.68 18.95
C SER A 60 -3.92 20.92 18.33
N ALA A 61 -5.24 20.90 18.17
CA ALA A 61 -6.01 22.06 17.72
C ALA A 61 -5.96 23.22 18.73
N GLU A 62 -6.08 22.91 20.02
CA GLU A 62 -5.94 23.90 21.09
C GLU A 62 -4.54 24.57 21.07
N VAL A 63 -3.48 23.79 20.97
CA VAL A 63 -2.11 24.29 20.83
C VAL A 63 -1.93 25.15 19.57
N ALA A 64 -2.58 24.78 18.49
CA ALA A 64 -2.57 25.53 17.24
C ALA A 64 -3.47 26.80 17.26
N GLY A 65 -4.27 26.99 18.33
CA GLY A 65 -5.18 28.14 18.47
C GLY A 65 -6.34 28.11 17.47
N THR A 66 -6.79 26.93 17.07
CA THR A 66 -7.88 26.73 16.11
C THR A 66 -8.91 25.73 16.64
N ASP A 67 -10.09 25.68 16.03
CA ASP A 67 -11.05 24.62 16.35
C ASP A 67 -10.61 23.27 15.76
N PRO A 68 -11.04 22.13 16.34
CA PRO A 68 -10.62 20.82 15.88
C PRO A 68 -10.98 20.50 14.43
N GLN A 69 -12.13 20.96 13.92
CA GLN A 69 -12.52 20.72 12.53
C GLN A 69 -11.58 21.45 11.55
N ALA A 70 -11.29 22.74 11.79
CA ALA A 70 -10.39 23.51 10.94
C ALA A 70 -8.96 22.96 10.99
N PHE A 71 -8.52 22.47 12.16
CA PHE A 71 -7.25 21.76 12.29
C PHE A 71 -7.23 20.50 11.42
N CYS A 72 -8.24 19.64 11.51
CA CYS A 72 -8.37 18.44 10.71
C CYS A 72 -8.43 18.74 9.22
N ASP A 73 -9.16 19.78 8.80
CA ASP A 73 -9.24 20.21 7.39
C ASP A 73 -7.85 20.55 6.82
N THR A 74 -7.05 21.27 7.63
CA THR A 74 -5.70 21.66 7.23
C THR A 74 -4.76 20.47 7.14
N VAL A 75 -4.73 19.60 8.14
CA VAL A 75 -3.80 18.46 8.16
C VAL A 75 -4.22 17.38 7.16
N SER A 76 -5.52 17.07 7.06
CA SER A 76 -6.05 16.12 6.08
C SER A 76 -5.70 16.51 4.65
N GLN A 77 -5.65 17.81 4.34
CA GLN A 77 -5.23 18.28 3.02
C GLN A 77 -3.80 17.85 2.68
N THR A 78 -2.88 17.81 3.65
CA THR A 78 -1.49 17.37 3.40
C THR A 78 -1.41 15.89 2.97
N PHE A 79 -2.31 15.04 3.46
CA PHE A 79 -2.43 13.64 3.02
C PHE A 79 -3.00 13.52 1.61
N ARG A 80 -3.95 14.38 1.23
CA ARG A 80 -4.45 14.48 -0.15
C ARG A 80 -3.35 14.95 -1.10
N ASP A 81 -2.55 15.91 -0.67
CA ASP A 81 -1.41 16.43 -1.45
C ASP A 81 -0.33 15.35 -1.63
N LEU A 82 -0.05 14.55 -0.59
CA LEU A 82 0.82 13.38 -0.71
C LEU A 82 0.27 12.38 -1.73
N ALA A 83 -1.02 12.04 -1.66
CA ALA A 83 -1.64 11.11 -2.59
C ALA A 83 -1.51 11.59 -4.05
N LYS A 84 -1.70 12.88 -4.28
CA LYS A 84 -1.51 13.50 -5.60
C LYS A 84 -0.04 13.47 -6.05
N ALA A 85 0.89 13.86 -5.18
CA ALA A 85 2.33 13.89 -5.50
C ALA A 85 2.90 12.50 -5.78
N MET A 86 2.46 11.48 -5.02
CA MET A 86 2.83 10.08 -5.22
C MET A 86 2.08 9.41 -6.37
N ASN A 87 1.15 10.12 -7.02
CA ASN A 87 0.28 9.61 -8.09
C ASN A 87 -0.50 8.36 -7.66
N PHE A 88 -1.09 8.39 -6.45
CA PHE A 88 -1.96 7.30 -6.00
C PHE A 88 -3.31 7.33 -6.72
N SER A 89 -3.83 6.15 -7.01
CA SER A 89 -5.06 5.95 -7.77
C SER A 89 -6.26 5.58 -6.88
N ASN A 90 -6.29 6.12 -5.65
CA ASN A 90 -7.39 5.87 -4.73
C ASN A 90 -8.72 6.42 -5.27
N ASP A 91 -9.77 5.61 -5.10
CA ASP A 91 -11.13 5.93 -5.57
C ASP A 91 -11.89 6.76 -4.54
N ASP A 92 -11.56 6.60 -3.25
CA ASP A 92 -12.17 7.35 -2.17
C ASP A 92 -11.10 7.80 -1.16
N PHE A 93 -11.36 8.93 -0.51
CA PHE A 93 -10.58 9.46 0.59
C PHE A 93 -11.53 9.81 1.71
N ILE A 94 -11.73 8.87 2.64
CA ILE A 94 -12.67 9.00 3.74
C ILE A 94 -12.09 9.82 4.90
N ARG A 95 -12.93 10.62 5.53
CA ARG A 95 -12.62 11.34 6.77
C ARG A 95 -13.60 10.90 7.85
N THR A 96 -13.13 10.67 9.07
CA THR A 96 -14.03 10.25 10.16
C THR A 96 -15.01 11.36 10.57
N THR A 97 -14.73 12.61 10.22
CA THR A 97 -15.63 13.76 10.42
C THR A 97 -16.78 13.85 9.40
N GLU A 98 -16.79 13.02 8.34
CA GLU A 98 -17.85 13.05 7.34
C GLU A 98 -19.19 12.53 7.88
N PRO A 99 -20.33 13.16 7.53
CA PRO A 99 -21.65 12.69 7.98
C PRO A 99 -21.96 11.23 7.68
N ARG A 100 -21.49 10.71 6.51
CA ARG A 100 -21.66 9.29 6.14
C ARG A 100 -20.96 8.36 7.14
N HIS A 101 -19.80 8.79 7.66
CA HIS A 101 -19.04 8.00 8.61
C HIS A 101 -19.72 8.03 10.00
N VAL A 102 -20.13 9.20 10.48
CA VAL A 102 -20.88 9.32 11.73
C VAL A 102 -22.13 8.43 11.72
N THR A 103 -22.88 8.43 10.62
CA THR A 103 -24.08 7.59 10.44
C THR A 103 -23.73 6.10 10.53
N ALA A 104 -22.67 5.67 9.87
CA ALA A 104 -22.22 4.27 9.86
C ALA A 104 -21.76 3.81 11.25
N VAL A 105 -20.95 4.61 11.93
CA VAL A 105 -20.43 4.30 13.27
C VAL A 105 -21.58 4.19 14.27
N GLN A 106 -22.52 5.13 14.26
CA GLN A 106 -23.67 5.07 15.12
C GLN A 106 -24.59 3.87 14.83
N ALA A 107 -24.71 3.46 13.55
CA ALA A 107 -25.46 2.27 13.20
C ALA A 107 -24.79 0.99 13.70
N LEU A 108 -23.47 0.90 13.57
CA LEU A 108 -22.70 -0.23 14.11
C LEU A 108 -22.82 -0.29 15.65
N TRP A 109 -22.68 0.84 16.33
CA TRP A 109 -22.87 0.93 17.77
C TRP A 109 -24.23 0.39 18.22
N ARG A 110 -25.32 0.87 17.61
CA ARG A 110 -26.68 0.41 17.92
C ARG A 110 -26.84 -1.10 17.71
N LYS A 111 -26.23 -1.64 16.66
CA LYS A 111 -26.23 -3.09 16.39
C LYS A 111 -25.50 -3.86 17.50
N LEU A 112 -24.31 -3.41 17.91
CA LEU A 112 -23.53 -4.03 18.98
C LEU A 112 -24.23 -3.97 20.35
N VAL A 113 -24.94 -2.88 20.65
CA VAL A 113 -25.79 -2.78 21.84
C VAL A 113 -26.97 -3.74 21.75
N ALA A 114 -27.66 -3.78 20.62
CA ALA A 114 -28.83 -4.64 20.41
C ALA A 114 -28.47 -6.14 20.50
N THR A 115 -27.26 -6.54 20.12
CA THR A 115 -26.75 -7.91 20.26
C THR A 115 -26.18 -8.20 21.65
N GLY A 116 -26.25 -7.26 22.59
CA GLY A 116 -25.76 -7.41 23.96
C GLY A 116 -24.24 -7.46 24.10
N ASN A 117 -23.50 -7.01 23.08
CA ASN A 117 -22.04 -7.02 23.07
C ASN A 117 -21.43 -5.73 23.63
N ILE A 118 -22.22 -4.68 23.87
CA ILE A 118 -21.80 -3.45 24.57
C ILE A 118 -22.60 -3.28 25.86
N TYR A 119 -21.94 -2.93 26.96
CA TYR A 119 -22.53 -2.64 28.25
C TYR A 119 -21.84 -1.46 28.94
N LEU A 120 -22.55 -0.75 29.82
CA LEU A 120 -21.99 0.34 30.64
C LEU A 120 -21.33 -0.24 31.87
N GLY A 121 -20.10 0.18 32.14
CA GLY A 121 -19.30 -0.21 33.31
C GLY A 121 -18.48 0.96 33.86
N LYS A 122 -17.51 0.67 34.71
CA LYS A 122 -16.51 1.63 35.18
C LYS A 122 -15.14 1.17 34.70
N TYR A 123 -14.38 2.07 34.13
CA TYR A 123 -12.99 1.84 33.79
C TYR A 123 -12.08 2.53 34.81
N ALA A 124 -11.07 1.80 35.29
CA ALA A 124 -9.97 2.33 36.07
C ALA A 124 -8.67 1.74 35.54
N GLY A 125 -7.74 2.58 35.12
CA GLY A 125 -6.49 2.10 34.56
C GLY A 125 -5.53 3.22 34.12
N TRP A 126 -4.33 2.80 33.73
CA TRP A 126 -3.28 3.70 33.27
C TRP A 126 -3.49 4.07 31.81
N TYR A 127 -3.73 5.34 31.52
CA TYR A 127 -3.99 5.86 30.18
C TYR A 127 -2.81 6.67 29.65
N ALA A 128 -2.33 6.33 28.46
CA ALA A 128 -1.34 7.12 27.74
C ALA A 128 -2.03 7.99 26.69
N VAL A 129 -2.07 9.29 26.90
CA VAL A 129 -2.70 10.24 25.96
C VAL A 129 -2.03 10.20 24.59
N ARG A 130 -0.69 10.05 24.56
CA ARG A 130 0.07 9.98 23.29
C ARG A 130 -0.29 8.76 22.43
N ASP A 131 -0.56 7.64 23.08
CA ASP A 131 -0.83 6.36 22.41
C ASP A 131 -2.34 6.14 22.24
N GLU A 132 -3.17 6.99 22.89
CA GLU A 132 -4.62 6.84 23.03
C GLU A 132 -5.03 5.43 23.46
N ALA A 133 -4.26 4.86 24.37
CA ALA A 133 -4.40 3.49 24.83
C ALA A 133 -4.30 3.37 26.34
N PHE A 134 -5.04 2.40 26.88
CA PHE A 134 -4.91 1.97 28.25
C PHE A 134 -3.92 0.82 28.37
N TYR A 135 -3.17 0.81 29.47
CA TYR A 135 -2.20 -0.20 29.82
C TYR A 135 -2.52 -0.81 31.18
N GLN A 136 -2.21 -2.09 31.32
CA GLN A 136 -2.26 -2.76 32.61
C GLN A 136 -1.00 -2.41 33.40
N GLU A 137 -1.06 -2.52 34.72
CA GLU A 137 0.07 -2.16 35.60
C GLU A 137 1.33 -3.01 35.29
N ASP A 138 1.15 -4.26 34.89
CA ASP A 138 2.21 -5.19 34.52
C ASP A 138 2.85 -4.89 33.15
N GLU A 139 2.23 -4.03 32.34
CA GLU A 139 2.77 -3.56 31.06
C GLU A 139 3.62 -2.28 31.23
N LEU A 140 3.54 -1.61 32.39
CA LEU A 140 4.18 -0.31 32.60
C LEU A 140 5.68 -0.44 32.89
N GLN A 141 6.41 0.58 32.50
CA GLN A 141 7.82 0.78 32.80
C GLN A 141 7.99 1.92 33.81
N ASP A 142 8.98 1.79 34.69
CA ASP A 142 9.34 2.89 35.57
C ASP A 142 10.16 3.94 34.82
N GLY A 143 9.69 5.17 34.85
CA GLY A 143 10.35 6.33 34.27
C GLY A 143 11.08 7.20 35.30
N PRO A 144 11.68 8.32 34.88
CA PRO A 144 12.32 9.28 35.77
C PRO A 144 11.37 9.82 36.85
N ASN A 145 11.89 10.07 38.03
CA ASN A 145 11.14 10.65 39.16
C ASN A 145 9.89 9.84 39.61
N GLY A 146 9.89 8.53 39.42
CA GLY A 146 8.77 7.67 39.83
C GLY A 146 7.55 7.74 38.93
N GLN A 147 7.67 8.35 37.75
CA GLN A 147 6.62 8.37 36.73
C GLN A 147 6.45 6.99 36.13
N LYS A 148 5.22 6.55 35.88
CA LYS A 148 4.92 5.36 35.11
C LYS A 148 4.89 5.71 33.62
N LEU A 149 5.45 4.83 32.79
CA LEU A 149 5.49 4.96 31.34
C LEU A 149 4.85 3.74 30.68
N ALA A 150 4.15 3.97 29.57
CA ALA A 150 3.70 2.91 28.67
C ALA A 150 4.90 2.20 28.00
N PRO A 151 4.71 1.01 27.40
CA PRO A 151 5.76 0.33 26.62
C PRO A 151 6.33 1.16 25.48
N SER A 152 5.55 2.11 24.98
CA SER A 152 5.98 3.10 23.97
C SER A 152 6.90 4.20 24.51
N GLY A 153 7.08 4.28 25.84
CA GLY A 153 7.76 5.37 26.53
C GLY A 153 6.88 6.63 26.70
N ALA A 154 5.57 6.54 26.47
CA ALA A 154 4.64 7.62 26.76
C ALA A 154 4.34 7.71 28.26
N PRO A 155 4.25 8.92 28.85
CA PRO A 155 3.72 9.08 30.20
C PRO A 155 2.29 8.54 30.31
N VAL A 156 1.97 7.87 31.41
CA VAL A 156 0.61 7.42 31.72
C VAL A 156 0.08 8.13 32.94
N GLU A 157 -1.24 8.33 32.97
CA GLU A 157 -1.98 8.87 34.11
C GLU A 157 -3.07 7.87 34.51
N TRP A 158 -3.36 7.81 35.84
CA TRP A 158 -4.44 6.97 36.33
C TRP A 158 -5.78 7.64 36.05
N VAL A 159 -6.67 6.95 35.35
CA VAL A 159 -7.99 7.45 34.98
C VAL A 159 -9.05 6.53 35.57
N GLU A 160 -10.06 7.10 36.20
CA GLU A 160 -11.29 6.43 36.61
C GLU A 160 -12.47 7.15 35.97
N GLU A 161 -13.21 6.46 35.11
CA GLU A 161 -14.39 7.03 34.46
C GLU A 161 -15.45 5.96 34.17
N PRO A 162 -16.74 6.33 34.10
CA PRO A 162 -17.74 5.46 33.49
C PRO A 162 -17.39 5.26 32.04
N SER A 163 -17.52 4.03 31.56
CA SER A 163 -17.23 3.69 30.17
C SER A 163 -18.12 2.58 29.67
N TYR A 164 -18.44 2.61 28.39
CA TYR A 164 -19.01 1.47 27.71
C TYR A 164 -17.91 0.48 27.35
N PHE A 165 -18.20 -0.81 27.51
CA PHE A 165 -17.30 -1.91 27.22
C PHE A 165 -17.88 -2.80 26.13
N PHE A 166 -17.04 -3.17 25.17
CA PHE A 166 -17.31 -4.27 24.26
C PHE A 166 -16.83 -5.58 24.90
N LYS A 167 -17.69 -6.62 24.92
CA LYS A 167 -17.40 -7.94 25.51
C LYS A 167 -16.39 -8.73 24.70
N LEU A 168 -15.19 -8.18 24.51
CA LEU A 168 -14.14 -8.80 23.69
C LEU A 168 -13.71 -10.16 24.24
N SER A 169 -13.72 -10.35 25.56
CA SER A 169 -13.37 -11.62 26.21
C SER A 169 -14.24 -12.78 25.75
N ALA A 170 -15.51 -12.54 25.41
CA ALA A 170 -16.44 -13.55 24.91
C ALA A 170 -16.11 -14.03 23.46
N TRP A 171 -15.20 -13.36 22.77
CA TRP A 171 -14.86 -13.65 21.38
C TRP A 171 -13.57 -14.46 21.21
N THR A 172 -12.84 -14.77 22.27
CA THR A 172 -11.57 -15.50 22.25
C THR A 172 -11.64 -16.78 21.42
N ASP A 173 -12.54 -17.69 21.77
CA ASP A 173 -12.63 -19.00 21.09
C ASP A 173 -13.11 -18.86 19.64
N ARG A 174 -14.03 -17.93 19.39
CA ARG A 174 -14.52 -17.66 18.03
C ARG A 174 -13.45 -17.08 17.11
N LEU A 175 -12.61 -16.19 17.63
CA LEU A 175 -11.47 -15.65 16.88
C LEU A 175 -10.43 -16.72 16.59
N LEU A 176 -10.08 -17.55 17.57
CA LEU A 176 -9.14 -18.66 17.37
C LEU A 176 -9.64 -19.65 16.32
N LYS A 177 -10.93 -20.01 16.39
CA LYS A 177 -11.56 -20.85 15.39
C LYS A 177 -11.57 -20.19 14.00
N PHE A 178 -11.87 -18.89 13.93
CA PHE A 178 -11.85 -18.15 12.68
C PHE A 178 -10.45 -18.14 12.04
N TYR A 179 -9.38 -17.97 12.83
CA TYR A 179 -8.01 -18.02 12.31
C TYR A 179 -7.60 -19.42 11.86
N GLU A 180 -8.10 -20.46 12.50
CA GLU A 180 -7.87 -21.84 12.09
C GLU A 180 -8.53 -22.12 10.74
N ASP A 181 -9.80 -21.75 10.60
CA ASP A 181 -10.59 -21.93 9.38
C ASP A 181 -10.13 -21.05 8.21
N ASN A 182 -9.45 -19.93 8.51
CA ASN A 182 -8.98 -18.95 7.53
C ASN A 182 -7.47 -18.67 7.69
N PRO A 183 -6.59 -19.63 7.35
CA PRO A 183 -5.15 -19.51 7.59
C PRO A 183 -4.49 -18.35 6.81
N GLY A 184 -5.11 -17.89 5.73
CA GLY A 184 -4.66 -16.74 4.93
C GLY A 184 -5.22 -15.38 5.36
N PHE A 185 -5.98 -15.32 6.46
CA PHE A 185 -6.58 -14.06 6.93
C PHE A 185 -5.53 -13.07 7.45
N ILE A 186 -4.48 -13.53 8.12
CA ILE A 186 -3.39 -12.68 8.62
C ILE A 186 -2.08 -13.06 7.94
N LEU A 187 -1.44 -12.11 7.27
CA LEU A 187 -0.13 -12.27 6.68
C LEU A 187 0.82 -11.13 7.10
N PRO A 188 2.14 -11.36 7.07
CA PRO A 188 2.82 -12.64 6.90
C PRO A 188 2.61 -13.59 8.09
N THR A 189 3.01 -14.85 7.93
CA THR A 189 2.78 -15.91 8.94
C THR A 189 3.34 -15.60 10.32
N SER A 190 4.47 -14.90 10.40
CA SER A 190 5.05 -14.44 11.67
C SER A 190 4.07 -13.57 12.45
N ARG A 191 3.38 -12.67 11.78
CA ARG A 191 2.38 -11.76 12.37
C ARG A 191 1.10 -12.51 12.79
N ARG A 192 0.70 -13.49 12.00
CA ARG A 192 -0.39 -14.40 12.38
C ARG A 192 -0.10 -15.11 13.70
N ASN A 193 1.11 -15.63 13.86
CA ASN A 193 1.53 -16.33 15.07
C ASN A 193 1.52 -15.41 16.30
N GLU A 194 1.97 -14.15 16.16
CA GLU A 194 1.89 -13.13 17.22
C GLU A 194 0.45 -12.89 17.66
N VAL A 195 -0.47 -12.71 16.70
CA VAL A 195 -1.90 -12.47 16.99
C VAL A 195 -2.52 -13.68 17.68
N ILE A 196 -2.28 -14.89 17.18
CA ILE A 196 -2.80 -16.12 17.79
C ILE A 196 -2.29 -16.28 19.24
N SER A 197 -1.00 -16.02 19.46
CA SER A 197 -0.42 -16.06 20.81
C SER A 197 -1.07 -15.04 21.75
N PHE A 198 -1.28 -13.81 21.27
CA PHE A 198 -1.96 -12.78 22.02
C PHE A 198 -3.39 -13.17 22.41
N VAL A 199 -4.19 -13.69 21.46
CA VAL A 199 -5.57 -14.10 21.71
C VAL A 199 -5.63 -15.32 22.64
N LYS A 200 -4.73 -16.29 22.51
CA LYS A 200 -4.60 -17.44 23.42
C LYS A 200 -4.24 -17.03 24.86
N GLY A 201 -3.57 -15.91 25.06
CA GLY A 201 -3.29 -15.35 26.38
C GLY A 201 -4.54 -14.90 27.15
N GLY A 202 -5.69 -14.87 26.47
CA GLY A 202 -6.98 -14.42 27.04
C GLY A 202 -7.25 -12.95 26.72
N LEU A 203 -8.40 -12.67 26.15
CA LEU A 203 -8.85 -11.31 25.87
C LEU A 203 -9.62 -10.73 27.07
N LYS A 204 -9.46 -9.43 27.29
CA LYS A 204 -10.23 -8.66 28.25
C LYS A 204 -11.26 -7.79 27.52
N ASP A 205 -12.34 -7.43 28.20
CA ASP A 205 -13.34 -6.54 27.63
C ASP A 205 -12.71 -5.17 27.31
N LEU A 206 -13.07 -4.62 26.16
CA LEU A 206 -12.49 -3.41 25.62
C LEU A 206 -13.36 -2.20 25.95
N SER A 207 -12.79 -1.20 26.61
CA SER A 207 -13.44 0.09 26.80
C SER A 207 -13.59 0.81 25.46
N VAL A 208 -14.83 1.15 25.09
CA VAL A 208 -15.18 1.71 23.76
C VAL A 208 -15.81 3.10 23.82
N SER A 209 -15.75 3.77 24.98
CA SER A 209 -16.16 5.17 25.11
C SER A 209 -15.28 5.95 26.09
N ARG A 210 -15.38 7.27 26.04
CA ARG A 210 -14.65 8.22 26.89
C ARG A 210 -15.58 9.37 27.29
N THR A 211 -15.31 9.95 28.47
CA THR A 211 -15.97 11.16 28.98
C THR A 211 -15.00 12.33 29.16
N THR A 212 -13.69 12.09 29.02
CA THR A 212 -12.62 13.04 29.32
C THR A 212 -12.34 14.06 28.20
N PHE A 213 -12.87 13.85 27.00
CA PHE A 213 -12.77 14.77 25.86
C PHE A 213 -14.08 14.80 25.07
N LYS A 214 -14.24 15.80 24.18
CA LYS A 214 -15.49 16.04 23.43
C LYS A 214 -15.38 15.87 21.93
N TRP A 215 -14.16 15.87 21.39
CA TRP A 215 -13.94 15.77 19.96
C TRP A 215 -14.02 14.33 19.48
N GLY A 216 -15.16 13.95 18.94
CA GLY A 216 -15.44 12.60 18.42
C GLY A 216 -16.93 12.35 18.21
N ILE A 217 -17.30 11.12 17.89
CA ILE A 217 -18.68 10.72 17.64
C ILE A 217 -19.36 10.41 18.98
N GLN A 218 -20.46 11.11 19.24
CA GLN A 218 -21.25 10.89 20.46
C GLN A 218 -21.95 9.53 20.43
N VAL A 219 -22.03 8.90 21.60
CA VAL A 219 -22.78 7.67 21.81
C VAL A 219 -24.29 7.96 21.65
N PRO A 220 -25.02 7.23 20.80
CA PRO A 220 -26.45 7.42 20.63
C PRO A 220 -27.22 7.20 21.93
N GLY A 221 -27.93 8.24 22.40
CA GLY A 221 -28.72 8.21 23.63
C GLY A 221 -27.92 8.48 24.93
N ASP A 222 -26.62 8.76 24.82
CA ASP A 222 -25.79 9.16 25.97
C ASP A 222 -24.69 10.14 25.52
N GLU A 223 -25.06 11.40 25.41
CA GLU A 223 -24.21 12.48 24.88
C GLU A 223 -23.01 12.81 25.80
N ALA A 224 -22.99 12.30 27.03
CA ALA A 224 -21.84 12.45 27.93
C ALA A 224 -20.64 11.60 27.47
N HIS A 225 -20.88 10.58 26.65
CA HIS A 225 -19.88 9.67 26.15
C HIS A 225 -19.53 9.93 24.67
N ILE A 226 -18.25 9.94 24.37
CA ILE A 226 -17.69 9.94 23.03
C ILE A 226 -17.21 8.52 22.70
N MET A 227 -17.49 8.01 21.52
CA MET A 227 -17.01 6.70 21.09
C MET A 227 -15.50 6.66 21.03
N TYR A 228 -14.93 5.55 21.46
CA TYR A 228 -13.49 5.34 21.43
C TYR A 228 -12.97 5.22 20.01
N VAL A 229 -11.81 5.82 19.79
CA VAL A 229 -11.21 6.02 18.45
C VAL A 229 -11.15 4.75 17.60
N TRP A 230 -10.89 3.58 18.16
CA TRP A 230 -10.77 2.36 17.35
C TRP A 230 -12.10 1.81 16.83
N LEU A 231 -13.20 1.93 17.58
CA LEU A 231 -14.51 1.60 17.03
C LEU A 231 -14.92 2.58 15.93
N ASP A 232 -14.64 3.86 16.15
CA ASP A 232 -14.81 4.92 15.17
C ASP A 232 -13.94 4.65 13.94
N ALA A 233 -12.63 4.64 14.09
CA ALA A 233 -11.68 4.52 13.00
C ALA A 233 -11.91 3.27 12.14
N LEU A 234 -12.04 2.08 12.75
CA LEU A 234 -12.18 0.83 12.01
C LEU A 234 -13.46 0.75 11.15
N THR A 235 -14.51 1.46 11.56
CA THR A 235 -15.78 1.50 10.80
C THR A 235 -15.63 2.19 9.43
N ASN A 236 -14.56 2.95 9.19
CA ASN A 236 -14.33 3.61 7.90
C ASN A 236 -14.41 2.65 6.71
N TYR A 237 -13.94 1.43 6.87
CA TYR A 237 -13.87 0.43 5.79
C TYR A 237 -15.24 0.01 5.26
N ILE A 238 -16.21 -0.20 6.16
CA ILE A 238 -17.60 -0.49 5.76
C ILE A 238 -18.36 0.77 5.38
N THR A 239 -18.05 1.91 6.00
CA THR A 239 -18.63 3.20 5.60
C THR A 239 -18.38 3.48 4.13
N ALA A 240 -17.12 3.36 3.70
CA ALA A 240 -16.75 3.60 2.30
C ALA A 240 -17.43 2.62 1.33
N ALA A 241 -17.74 1.40 1.78
CA ALA A 241 -18.52 0.43 1.01
C ALA A 241 -20.03 0.72 0.98
N GLY A 242 -20.53 1.63 1.85
CA GLY A 242 -21.94 2.03 1.85
C GLY A 242 -22.76 1.63 3.07
N TYR A 243 -22.14 1.03 4.11
CA TYR A 243 -22.80 0.70 5.36
C TYR A 243 -23.44 1.98 6.00
N PRO A 244 -24.65 1.91 6.56
CA PRO A 244 -25.40 0.72 6.95
C PRO A 244 -26.33 0.12 5.87
N ASN A 245 -26.31 0.62 4.64
CA ASN A 245 -27.10 0.05 3.55
C ASN A 245 -26.42 -1.22 2.98
N VAL A 246 -26.59 -2.34 3.67
CA VAL A 246 -25.95 -3.62 3.30
C VAL A 246 -26.53 -4.26 2.04
N GLU A 247 -27.69 -3.82 1.57
CA GLU A 247 -28.30 -4.26 0.31
C GLU A 247 -27.93 -3.34 -0.87
N GLY A 248 -27.25 -2.23 -0.60
CA GLY A 248 -26.80 -1.28 -1.59
C GLY A 248 -25.79 -1.88 -2.57
N GLU A 249 -25.84 -1.44 -3.83
CA GLU A 249 -24.98 -1.94 -4.90
C GLU A 249 -23.48 -1.86 -4.53
N LYS A 250 -23.05 -0.73 -3.97
CA LYS A 250 -21.63 -0.54 -3.58
C LYS A 250 -21.21 -1.52 -2.49
N TYR A 251 -22.06 -1.73 -1.47
CA TYR A 251 -21.77 -2.67 -0.38
C TYR A 251 -21.69 -4.11 -0.89
N THR A 252 -22.70 -4.56 -1.60
CA THR A 252 -22.75 -5.93 -2.15
C THR A 252 -21.66 -6.19 -3.17
N ARG A 253 -21.15 -5.14 -3.82
CA ARG A 253 -20.08 -5.21 -4.81
C ARG A 253 -18.70 -5.36 -4.19
N TYR A 254 -18.40 -4.62 -3.13
CA TYR A 254 -17.04 -4.48 -2.61
C TYR A 254 -16.85 -5.07 -1.21
N TRP A 255 -17.89 -5.17 -0.38
CA TRP A 255 -17.73 -5.80 0.92
C TRP A 255 -18.02 -7.30 0.87
N PRO A 256 -17.22 -8.17 1.53
CA PRO A 256 -16.05 -7.86 2.36
C PRO A 256 -14.81 -7.45 1.56
N ALA A 257 -14.01 -6.55 2.14
CA ALA A 257 -12.74 -6.12 1.57
C ALA A 257 -11.80 -7.31 1.33
N ASP A 258 -11.07 -7.26 0.20
CA ASP A 258 -10.08 -8.30 -0.14
C ASP A 258 -8.82 -8.17 0.70
N LEU A 259 -8.42 -6.91 1.01
CA LEU A 259 -7.19 -6.65 1.73
C LEU A 259 -7.26 -5.36 2.56
N HIS A 260 -6.98 -5.48 3.85
CA HIS A 260 -6.54 -4.37 4.70
C HIS A 260 -5.02 -4.41 4.82
N MET A 261 -4.34 -3.41 4.26
CA MET A 261 -2.90 -3.22 4.37
C MET A 261 -2.62 -2.33 5.58
N VAL A 262 -1.82 -2.80 6.54
CA VAL A 262 -1.57 -2.06 7.78
C VAL A 262 -0.11 -2.11 8.20
N GLY A 263 0.34 -1.14 8.99
CA GLY A 263 1.59 -1.26 9.73
C GLY A 263 1.49 -2.29 10.87
N LYS A 264 2.60 -2.92 11.21
CA LYS A 264 2.64 -3.95 12.26
C LYS A 264 2.18 -3.45 13.64
N ASP A 265 2.29 -2.15 13.88
CA ASP A 265 1.89 -1.47 15.13
C ASP A 265 0.38 -1.47 15.39
N ILE A 266 -0.41 -1.48 14.33
CA ILE A 266 -1.88 -1.47 14.42
C ILE A 266 -2.52 -2.81 14.05
N LEU A 267 -1.71 -3.87 13.96
CA LEU A 267 -2.18 -5.21 13.57
C LEU A 267 -3.26 -5.75 14.52
N ARG A 268 -3.09 -5.59 15.85
CA ARG A 268 -4.06 -6.10 16.84
C ARG A 268 -5.45 -5.50 16.63
N PHE A 269 -5.55 -4.23 16.30
CA PHE A 269 -6.81 -3.55 16.07
C PHE A 269 -7.53 -4.14 14.85
N HIS A 270 -6.81 -4.43 13.78
CA HIS A 270 -7.36 -4.95 12.52
C HIS A 270 -7.57 -6.46 12.51
N ALA A 271 -6.77 -7.21 13.26
CA ALA A 271 -6.83 -8.66 13.26
C ALA A 271 -7.62 -9.26 14.42
N VAL A 272 -7.83 -8.49 15.52
CA VAL A 272 -8.57 -8.94 16.71
C VAL A 272 -9.84 -8.12 16.93
N TYR A 273 -9.72 -6.82 17.15
CA TYR A 273 -10.87 -5.98 17.50
C TYR A 273 -11.86 -5.86 16.32
N TRP A 274 -11.36 -5.56 15.15
CA TRP A 274 -12.20 -5.39 13.97
C TRP A 274 -13.00 -6.64 13.61
N PRO A 275 -12.42 -7.85 13.48
CA PRO A 275 -13.20 -9.06 13.28
C PRO A 275 -14.21 -9.32 14.38
N ALA A 276 -13.87 -9.07 15.65
CA ALA A 276 -14.80 -9.25 16.76
C ALA A 276 -16.01 -8.30 16.68
N PHE A 277 -15.80 -7.02 16.35
CA PHE A 277 -16.89 -6.06 16.14
C PHE A 277 -17.81 -6.49 14.99
N LEU A 278 -17.23 -6.90 13.87
CA LEU A 278 -17.98 -7.32 12.70
C LEU A 278 -18.80 -8.59 12.96
N MET A 279 -18.19 -9.60 13.54
CA MET A 279 -18.90 -10.85 13.91
C MET A 279 -20.02 -10.57 14.93
N ALA A 280 -19.78 -9.69 15.91
CA ALA A 280 -20.77 -9.30 16.91
C ALA A 280 -21.95 -8.54 16.31
N ALA A 281 -21.71 -7.83 15.22
CA ALA A 281 -22.72 -7.10 14.45
C ALA A 281 -23.35 -7.90 13.31
N ASP A 282 -22.98 -9.18 13.13
CA ASP A 282 -23.40 -10.01 12.01
C ASP A 282 -23.03 -9.39 10.64
N VAL A 283 -21.83 -8.85 10.56
CA VAL A 283 -21.22 -8.26 9.36
C VAL A 283 -20.07 -9.15 8.91
N ALA A 284 -19.94 -9.38 7.61
CA ALA A 284 -18.85 -10.17 7.06
C ALA A 284 -17.48 -9.58 7.42
N VAL A 285 -16.51 -10.48 7.71
CA VAL A 285 -15.13 -10.12 8.03
C VAL A 285 -14.33 -9.94 6.72
N PRO A 286 -13.38 -8.98 6.63
CA PRO A 286 -12.51 -8.85 5.47
C PRO A 286 -11.72 -10.14 5.21
N LYS A 287 -11.34 -10.37 3.96
CA LYS A 287 -10.68 -11.61 3.55
C LYS A 287 -9.25 -11.71 4.05
N ARG A 288 -8.54 -10.58 4.17
CA ARG A 288 -7.13 -10.54 4.60
C ARG A 288 -6.75 -9.23 5.28
N VAL A 289 -5.90 -9.37 6.31
CA VAL A 289 -5.09 -8.28 6.89
C VAL A 289 -3.63 -8.60 6.65
N PHE A 290 -2.92 -7.71 5.97
CA PHE A 290 -1.48 -7.83 5.77
C PHE A 290 -0.74 -6.75 6.56
N ALA A 291 0.19 -7.17 7.42
CA ALA A 291 0.99 -6.26 8.23
C ALA A 291 2.41 -6.12 7.68
N HIS A 292 2.74 -4.92 7.22
CA HIS A 292 4.11 -4.60 6.81
C HIS A 292 4.95 -4.05 7.97
N GLY A 293 6.29 -4.06 7.78
CA GLY A 293 7.25 -3.55 8.74
C GLY A 293 7.42 -2.03 8.69
N TRP A 294 8.34 -1.52 9.49
CA TRP A 294 8.70 -0.11 9.57
C TRP A 294 9.96 0.20 8.77
N TRP A 295 10.17 1.49 8.54
CA TRP A 295 11.44 1.99 8.01
C TRP A 295 12.25 2.61 9.13
N THR A 296 13.57 2.40 9.09
CA THR A 296 14.59 3.19 9.79
C THR A 296 15.30 4.10 8.79
N ASN A 297 16.08 5.06 9.26
CA ASN A 297 16.87 5.96 8.43
C ASN A 297 18.33 5.86 8.84
N GLU A 298 19.18 5.37 7.94
CA GLU A 298 20.63 5.15 8.18
C GLU A 298 20.89 4.36 9.47
N GLY A 299 20.10 3.29 9.70
CA GLY A 299 20.18 2.42 10.87
C GLY A 299 19.54 2.98 12.15
N GLN A 300 18.96 4.17 12.11
CA GLN A 300 18.32 4.81 13.26
C GLN A 300 16.81 4.79 13.16
N LYS A 301 16.11 4.62 14.30
CA LYS A 301 14.66 4.78 14.36
C LYS A 301 14.26 6.19 13.89
N ILE A 302 13.30 6.26 12.99
CA ILE A 302 12.75 7.54 12.52
C ILE A 302 12.01 8.20 13.69
N SER A 303 12.41 9.44 13.99
CA SER A 303 11.83 10.24 15.08
C SER A 303 11.97 11.73 14.78
N LYS A 304 10.93 12.50 15.10
CA LYS A 304 10.95 13.97 14.98
C LYS A 304 11.99 14.59 15.90
N SER A 305 12.15 14.07 17.11
CA SER A 305 13.13 14.55 18.07
C SER A 305 14.58 14.38 17.59
N LEU A 306 14.82 13.40 16.69
CA LEU A 306 16.11 13.19 16.05
C LEU A 306 16.27 13.98 14.74
N GLY A 307 15.20 14.60 14.23
CA GLY A 307 15.23 15.35 12.97
C GLY A 307 15.50 14.47 11.73
N ASN A 308 15.33 13.15 11.84
CA ASN A 308 15.65 12.18 10.78
C ASN A 308 14.42 11.64 10.05
N VAL A 309 13.30 12.34 10.11
CA VAL A 309 12.08 12.00 9.37
C VAL A 309 12.33 12.15 7.87
N ILE A 310 11.95 11.11 7.12
CA ILE A 310 12.08 11.10 5.66
C ILE A 310 10.81 11.66 5.06
N ASP A 311 10.95 12.80 4.37
CA ASP A 311 9.87 13.44 3.62
C ASP A 311 9.77 12.81 2.22
N PRO A 312 8.63 12.15 1.88
CA PRO A 312 8.46 11.57 0.56
C PRO A 312 8.46 12.58 -0.58
N LEU A 313 8.05 13.83 -0.34
CA LEU A 313 8.09 14.89 -1.36
C LEU A 313 9.53 15.30 -1.70
N ALA A 314 10.41 15.32 -0.71
CA ALA A 314 11.83 15.53 -0.92
C ALA A 314 12.45 14.41 -1.75
N LEU A 315 12.09 13.15 -1.49
CA LEU A 315 12.56 12.00 -2.30
C LEU A 315 12.10 12.10 -3.76
N ILE A 316 10.85 12.47 -4.00
CA ILE A 316 10.34 12.65 -5.36
C ILE A 316 11.10 13.75 -6.09
N THR A 317 11.38 14.85 -5.40
CA THR A 317 12.11 15.98 -5.97
C THR A 317 13.55 15.62 -6.31
N GLU A 318 14.23 14.87 -5.45
CA GLU A 318 15.64 14.50 -5.60
C GLU A 318 15.83 13.36 -6.60
N TYR A 319 15.00 12.30 -6.53
CA TYR A 319 15.21 11.06 -7.28
C TYR A 319 14.22 10.85 -8.42
N GLY A 320 13.09 11.54 -8.42
CA GLY A 320 11.97 11.31 -9.33
C GLY A 320 10.89 10.40 -8.72
N LEU A 321 9.66 10.58 -9.22
CA LEU A 321 8.49 9.87 -8.69
C LEU A 321 8.60 8.34 -8.88
N ASP A 322 8.79 7.89 -10.11
CA ASP A 322 8.80 6.45 -10.43
C ASP A 322 10.01 5.74 -9.83
N GLN A 323 11.14 6.42 -9.73
CA GLN A 323 12.34 5.92 -9.08
C GLN A 323 12.13 5.72 -7.58
N THR A 324 11.47 6.67 -6.92
CA THR A 324 11.11 6.59 -5.50
C THR A 324 10.11 5.46 -5.27
N ARG A 325 9.08 5.33 -6.10
CA ARG A 325 8.09 4.24 -6.03
C ARG A 325 8.75 2.87 -6.21
N TYR A 326 9.63 2.73 -7.21
CA TYR A 326 10.37 1.50 -7.45
C TYR A 326 11.23 1.11 -6.26
N PHE A 327 12.04 2.04 -5.73
CA PHE A 327 12.92 1.80 -4.60
C PHE A 327 12.14 1.31 -3.37
N LEU A 328 11.07 2.00 -2.98
CA LEU A 328 10.30 1.66 -1.79
C LEU A 328 9.69 0.25 -1.87
N MET A 329 9.30 -0.20 -3.04
CA MET A 329 8.71 -1.53 -3.22
C MET A 329 9.75 -2.63 -3.48
N ARG A 330 10.95 -2.27 -3.88
CA ARG A 330 12.01 -3.20 -4.30
C ARG A 330 13.04 -3.52 -3.22
N GLU A 331 13.37 -2.52 -2.37
CA GLU A 331 14.56 -2.60 -1.51
C GLU A 331 14.42 -3.63 -0.40
N VAL A 332 13.23 -3.78 0.18
CA VAL A 332 13.01 -4.61 1.37
C VAL A 332 12.01 -5.72 1.06
N PRO A 333 12.25 -6.96 1.53
CA PRO A 333 11.22 -8.01 1.52
C PRO A 333 9.94 -7.50 2.18
N PHE A 334 8.86 -7.37 1.38
CA PHE A 334 7.63 -6.75 1.84
C PHE A 334 7.04 -7.53 3.02
N GLY A 335 6.75 -6.85 4.12
CA GLY A 335 6.40 -7.44 5.41
C GLY A 335 7.48 -7.29 6.49
N ASN A 336 8.74 -7.13 6.09
CA ASN A 336 9.86 -6.93 7.00
C ASN A 336 10.14 -5.44 7.26
N ASP A 337 10.91 -5.16 8.31
CA ASP A 337 11.44 -3.82 8.56
C ASP A 337 12.52 -3.48 7.52
N GLY A 338 12.55 -2.23 7.08
CA GLY A 338 13.50 -1.70 6.12
C GLY A 338 14.39 -0.60 6.70
N ASP A 339 15.52 -0.39 6.04
CA ASP A 339 16.43 0.71 6.37
C ASP A 339 16.65 1.59 5.14
N PHE A 340 16.22 2.84 5.21
CA PHE A 340 16.45 3.80 4.14
C PHE A 340 17.91 4.24 4.17
N ARG A 341 18.57 4.09 3.03
CA ARG A 341 19.95 4.56 2.82
C ARG A 341 20.04 5.29 1.48
N ARG A 342 20.63 6.48 1.47
CA ARG A 342 20.82 7.25 0.24
C ARG A 342 21.65 6.48 -0.80
N ALA A 343 22.67 5.75 -0.37
CA ALA A 343 23.45 4.90 -1.26
C ALA A 343 22.63 3.78 -1.89
N ALA A 344 21.66 3.21 -1.17
CA ALA A 344 20.82 2.14 -1.68
C ALA A 344 19.86 2.61 -2.77
N ILE A 345 19.18 3.74 -2.58
CA ILE A 345 18.27 4.30 -3.60
C ILE A 345 19.03 4.68 -4.86
N MET A 346 20.19 5.32 -4.75
CA MET A 346 21.03 5.65 -5.91
C MET A 346 21.51 4.40 -6.64
N ASN A 347 21.91 3.37 -5.90
CA ASN A 347 22.32 2.11 -6.51
C ASN A 347 21.18 1.45 -7.30
N ARG A 348 19.97 1.38 -6.72
CA ARG A 348 18.79 0.82 -7.43
C ARG A 348 18.46 1.59 -8.69
N ILE A 349 18.45 2.92 -8.62
CA ILE A 349 18.18 3.77 -9.78
C ILE A 349 19.22 3.54 -10.87
N ASN A 350 20.50 3.56 -10.51
CA ASN A 350 21.57 3.49 -11.51
C ASN A 350 21.77 2.09 -12.07
N SER A 351 21.70 1.04 -11.26
CA SER A 351 21.95 -0.34 -11.71
C SER A 351 20.71 -0.95 -12.39
N GLU A 352 19.55 -0.90 -11.73
CA GLU A 352 18.37 -1.63 -12.21
C GLU A 352 17.56 -0.80 -13.21
N LEU A 353 17.34 0.49 -12.98
CA LEU A 353 16.52 1.33 -13.87
C LEU A 353 17.33 1.94 -15.01
N ALA A 354 18.41 2.68 -14.74
CA ALA A 354 19.17 3.34 -15.78
C ALA A 354 19.99 2.36 -16.63
N ASN A 355 20.82 1.52 -16.00
CA ASN A 355 21.70 0.58 -16.72
C ASN A 355 20.99 -0.73 -17.10
N GLY A 356 19.96 -1.15 -16.36
CA GLY A 356 19.16 -2.34 -16.66
C GLY A 356 18.12 -2.04 -17.74
N PHE A 357 16.89 -1.71 -17.30
CA PHE A 357 15.73 -1.55 -18.20
C PHE A 357 15.85 -0.35 -19.14
N GLY A 358 16.32 0.80 -18.65
CA GLY A 358 16.48 2.02 -19.45
C GLY A 358 17.50 1.86 -20.57
N ASN A 359 18.65 1.27 -20.28
CA ASN A 359 19.69 1.02 -21.27
C ASN A 359 19.28 -0.03 -22.31
N LEU A 360 18.61 -1.12 -21.88
CA LEU A 360 18.06 -2.12 -22.78
C LEU A 360 17.14 -1.47 -23.84
N ALA A 361 16.18 -0.68 -23.36
CA ALA A 361 15.23 -0.01 -24.24
C ALA A 361 15.90 1.03 -25.13
N GLN A 362 16.79 1.86 -24.59
CA GLN A 362 17.49 2.90 -25.34
C GLN A 362 18.38 2.31 -26.44
N ARG A 363 19.14 1.25 -26.15
CA ARG A 363 19.97 0.53 -27.12
C ARG A 363 19.13 -0.05 -28.24
N THR A 364 18.05 -0.77 -27.89
CA THR A 364 17.17 -1.42 -28.86
C THR A 364 16.47 -0.40 -29.77
N LEU A 365 15.81 0.59 -29.19
CA LEU A 365 15.06 1.62 -29.93
C LEU A 365 15.98 2.47 -30.80
N SER A 366 17.14 2.90 -30.28
CA SER A 366 18.12 3.67 -31.06
C SER A 366 18.70 2.87 -32.22
N PHE A 367 18.85 1.55 -32.04
CA PHE A 367 19.32 0.69 -33.12
C PHE A 367 18.24 0.47 -34.20
N CYS A 368 16.97 0.29 -33.80
CA CYS A 368 15.83 0.24 -34.70
C CYS A 368 15.68 1.54 -35.49
N ALA A 369 15.76 2.70 -34.85
CA ALA A 369 15.65 4.00 -35.50
C ALA A 369 16.65 4.16 -36.67
N LYS A 370 17.84 3.59 -36.53
CA LYS A 370 18.92 3.69 -37.56
C LYS A 370 18.91 2.58 -38.61
N ASN A 371 18.33 1.40 -38.32
CA ASN A 371 18.55 0.20 -39.12
C ASN A 371 17.25 -0.48 -39.58
N THR A 372 16.07 -0.04 -39.13
CA THR A 372 14.75 -0.60 -39.51
C THR A 372 13.78 0.48 -40.00
N ASN A 373 14.29 1.58 -40.55
CA ASN A 373 13.50 2.73 -41.00
C ASN A 373 12.59 3.31 -39.91
N ALA A 374 13.07 3.35 -38.65
CA ALA A 374 12.31 3.77 -37.48
C ALA A 374 10.92 3.10 -37.38
N SER A 375 10.86 1.81 -37.66
CA SER A 375 9.63 1.02 -37.59
C SER A 375 9.91 -0.34 -36.96
N VAL A 376 8.86 -0.98 -36.46
CA VAL A 376 8.91 -2.35 -35.94
C VAL A 376 9.35 -3.28 -37.08
N PRO A 377 10.46 -4.03 -36.94
CA PRO A 377 10.95 -4.91 -38.01
C PRO A 377 10.04 -6.12 -38.22
N THR A 378 10.13 -6.73 -39.40
CA THR A 378 9.44 -7.98 -39.72
C THR A 378 10.28 -9.15 -39.21
N PRO A 379 9.75 -9.97 -38.27
CA PRO A 379 10.48 -11.15 -37.81
C PRO A 379 10.51 -12.23 -38.91
N GLY A 380 11.63 -12.95 -39.03
CA GLY A 380 11.74 -14.21 -39.72
C GLY A 380 11.45 -15.40 -38.81
N PRO A 381 11.85 -16.63 -39.19
CA PRO A 381 11.73 -17.79 -38.31
C PRO A 381 12.46 -17.58 -36.98
N LEU A 382 11.81 -17.96 -35.89
CA LEU A 382 12.37 -17.91 -34.55
C LEU A 382 13.32 -19.09 -34.33
N ASN A 383 14.38 -18.86 -33.59
CA ASN A 383 15.24 -19.91 -33.05
C ASN A 383 14.94 -20.17 -31.58
N GLU A 384 15.58 -21.16 -30.99
CA GLU A 384 15.39 -21.57 -29.59
C GLU A 384 15.59 -20.39 -28.57
N ALA A 385 16.58 -19.51 -28.83
CA ALA A 385 16.83 -18.36 -27.96
C ALA A 385 15.71 -17.31 -28.00
N ASP A 386 15.14 -17.09 -29.21
CA ASP A 386 14.00 -16.19 -29.41
C ASP A 386 12.77 -16.71 -28.69
N GLU A 387 12.47 -18.01 -28.91
CA GLU A 387 11.34 -18.68 -28.29
C GLU A 387 11.45 -18.68 -26.75
N ALA A 388 12.66 -18.90 -26.20
CA ALA A 388 12.92 -18.88 -24.76
C ALA A 388 12.66 -17.48 -24.15
N LEU A 389 13.16 -16.40 -24.80
CA LEU A 389 12.93 -15.03 -24.33
C LEU A 389 11.44 -14.66 -24.37
N LEU A 390 10.76 -14.97 -25.46
CA LEU A 390 9.33 -14.70 -25.62
C LEU A 390 8.49 -15.50 -24.63
N ALA A 391 8.79 -16.78 -24.43
CA ALA A 391 8.09 -17.64 -23.47
C ALA A 391 8.25 -17.12 -22.02
N GLN A 392 9.47 -16.67 -21.65
CA GLN A 392 9.70 -16.05 -20.34
C GLN A 392 8.86 -14.77 -20.18
N ALA A 393 8.81 -13.92 -21.21
CA ALA A 393 8.01 -12.70 -21.18
C ALA A 393 6.51 -13.02 -21.07
N ASP A 394 6.01 -13.98 -21.85
CA ASP A 394 4.59 -14.35 -21.90
C ASP A 394 4.11 -14.98 -20.59
N SER A 395 4.96 -15.75 -19.91
CA SER A 395 4.63 -16.41 -18.64
C SER A 395 4.73 -15.50 -17.40
N LEU A 396 5.39 -14.35 -17.52
CA LEU A 396 5.69 -13.48 -16.38
C LEU A 396 4.43 -12.97 -15.68
N VAL A 397 3.37 -12.64 -16.41
CA VAL A 397 2.12 -12.13 -15.80
C VAL A 397 1.50 -13.12 -14.83
N GLU A 398 1.53 -14.43 -15.13
CA GLU A 398 1.00 -15.46 -14.24
C GLU A 398 1.84 -15.57 -12.96
N GLN A 399 3.16 -15.47 -13.08
CA GLN A 399 4.06 -15.45 -11.92
C GLN A 399 3.77 -14.23 -11.05
N LEU A 400 3.59 -13.05 -11.65
CA LEU A 400 3.27 -11.82 -10.91
C LEU A 400 1.90 -11.89 -10.22
N ARG A 401 0.89 -12.50 -10.86
CA ARG A 401 -0.42 -12.75 -10.24
C ARG A 401 -0.28 -13.55 -8.95
N ALA A 402 0.39 -14.69 -9.01
CA ALA A 402 0.59 -15.55 -7.86
C ALA A 402 1.38 -14.85 -6.73
N THR A 403 2.44 -14.14 -7.10
CA THR A 403 3.33 -13.47 -6.14
C THR A 403 2.65 -12.26 -5.47
N LEU A 404 1.87 -11.47 -6.23
CA LEU A 404 1.16 -10.31 -5.69
C LEU A 404 -0.10 -10.69 -4.91
N ASP A 405 -0.70 -11.84 -5.18
CA ASP A 405 -1.78 -12.37 -4.34
C ASP A 405 -1.30 -12.72 -2.92
N GLU A 406 0.00 -12.98 -2.74
CA GLU A 406 0.66 -13.13 -1.44
C GLU A 406 1.28 -11.80 -0.91
N GLN A 407 1.03 -10.68 -1.54
CA GLN A 407 1.59 -9.36 -1.27
C GLN A 407 3.13 -9.31 -1.26
N ALA A 408 3.80 -10.24 -1.91
CA ALA A 408 5.27 -10.30 -2.03
C ALA A 408 5.79 -9.36 -3.13
N ILE A 409 5.54 -8.05 -3.00
CA ILE A 409 5.78 -7.04 -4.04
C ILE A 409 7.25 -7.01 -4.47
N HIS A 410 8.20 -7.12 -3.52
CA HIS A 410 9.64 -7.15 -3.80
C HIS A 410 10.04 -8.36 -4.66
N THR A 411 9.40 -9.53 -4.44
CA THR A 411 9.62 -10.75 -5.24
C THR A 411 9.07 -10.58 -6.65
N ALA A 412 7.89 -9.97 -6.78
CA ALA A 412 7.31 -9.65 -8.10
C ALA A 412 8.24 -8.72 -8.90
N LEU A 413 8.85 -7.72 -8.25
CA LEU A 413 9.83 -6.85 -8.90
C LEU A 413 11.14 -7.58 -9.23
N GLN A 414 11.56 -8.57 -8.44
CA GLN A 414 12.70 -9.43 -8.80
C GLN A 414 12.38 -10.25 -10.05
N GLN A 415 11.21 -10.90 -10.12
CA GLN A 415 10.79 -11.66 -11.29
C GLN A 415 10.71 -10.79 -12.56
N TRP A 416 10.21 -9.56 -12.42
CA TRP A 416 10.20 -8.58 -13.50
C TRP A 416 11.63 -8.23 -13.94
N PHE A 417 12.55 -8.02 -12.99
CA PHE A 417 13.93 -7.67 -13.29
C PHE A 417 14.73 -8.84 -13.90
N ASP A 418 14.40 -10.08 -13.54
CA ASP A 418 14.98 -11.28 -14.14
C ASP A 418 14.73 -11.35 -15.66
N LEU A 419 13.57 -10.87 -16.14
CA LEU A 419 13.31 -10.73 -17.57
C LEU A 419 14.11 -9.57 -18.18
N VAL A 420 14.34 -8.47 -17.47
CA VAL A 420 15.23 -7.38 -17.91
C VAL A 420 16.65 -7.93 -18.13
N ASP A 421 17.17 -8.72 -17.19
CA ASP A 421 18.49 -9.34 -17.29
C ASP A 421 18.57 -10.36 -18.43
N ALA A 422 17.54 -11.17 -18.61
CA ALA A 422 17.47 -12.13 -19.72
C ALA A 422 17.49 -11.40 -21.08
N ALA A 423 16.75 -10.31 -21.23
CA ALA A 423 16.74 -9.52 -22.46
C ALA A 423 18.07 -8.78 -22.70
N ASN A 424 18.75 -8.30 -21.65
CA ASN A 424 20.10 -7.73 -21.77
C ASN A 424 21.12 -8.80 -22.19
N LYS A 425 21.06 -10.00 -21.61
CA LYS A 425 21.92 -11.11 -22.04
C LYS A 425 21.64 -11.50 -23.49
N TYR A 426 20.38 -11.56 -23.88
CA TYR A 426 19.96 -11.91 -25.24
C TYR A 426 20.51 -10.91 -26.28
N ILE A 427 20.39 -9.58 -26.04
CA ILE A 427 20.92 -8.59 -27.01
C ILE A 427 22.43 -8.65 -27.11
N ASP A 428 23.15 -8.99 -26.04
CA ASP A 428 24.61 -9.10 -26.07
C ASP A 428 25.07 -10.37 -26.79
N VAL A 429 24.37 -11.50 -26.63
CA VAL A 429 24.68 -12.77 -27.31
C VAL A 429 24.34 -12.71 -28.79
N GLU A 430 23.14 -12.24 -29.14
CA GLU A 430 22.66 -12.16 -30.54
C GLU A 430 23.36 -11.04 -31.31
N ALA A 431 23.92 -10.04 -30.64
CA ALA A 431 24.75 -8.96 -31.19
C ALA A 431 24.19 -8.36 -32.50
N PRO A 432 23.03 -7.71 -32.51
CA PRO A 432 22.38 -7.19 -33.73
C PRO A 432 23.26 -6.22 -34.52
N TRP A 433 24.23 -5.56 -33.86
CA TRP A 433 25.23 -4.72 -34.53
C TRP A 433 26.18 -5.51 -35.42
N THR A 434 26.45 -6.76 -35.14
CA THR A 434 27.22 -7.68 -35.97
C THR A 434 26.34 -8.24 -37.09
N LEU A 435 25.13 -8.71 -36.73
CA LEU A 435 24.14 -9.25 -37.68
C LEU A 435 23.75 -8.26 -38.77
N ARG A 436 23.78 -6.96 -38.50
CA ARG A 436 23.53 -5.92 -39.51
C ARG A 436 24.40 -6.11 -40.76
N LYS A 437 25.62 -6.63 -40.63
CA LYS A 437 26.57 -6.83 -41.71
C LYS A 437 26.54 -8.24 -42.29
N THR A 438 26.26 -9.24 -41.41
CA THR A 438 26.39 -10.65 -41.77
C THR A 438 25.07 -11.32 -42.11
N ASP A 439 23.98 -10.96 -41.41
CA ASP A 439 22.62 -11.50 -41.61
C ASP A 439 21.57 -10.46 -41.23
N PRO A 440 21.24 -9.51 -42.11
CA PRO A 440 20.24 -8.47 -41.84
C PRO A 440 18.83 -9.02 -41.53
N ALA A 441 18.47 -10.19 -42.07
CA ALA A 441 17.17 -10.81 -41.83
C ALA A 441 17.09 -11.32 -40.36
N ARG A 442 18.15 -11.98 -39.89
CA ARG A 442 18.25 -12.41 -38.49
C ARG A 442 18.27 -11.20 -37.54
N MET A 443 18.98 -10.13 -37.90
CA MET A 443 18.97 -8.88 -37.12
C MET A 443 17.55 -8.37 -36.88
N GLN A 444 16.69 -8.37 -37.90
CA GLN A 444 15.30 -7.91 -37.78
C GLN A 444 14.51 -8.76 -36.80
N THR A 445 14.69 -10.09 -36.82
CA THR A 445 14.03 -11.01 -35.87
C THR A 445 14.49 -10.74 -34.44
N VAL A 446 15.79 -10.59 -34.22
CA VAL A 446 16.36 -10.26 -32.87
C VAL A 446 15.79 -8.96 -32.33
N LEU A 447 15.75 -7.91 -33.14
CA LEU A 447 15.19 -6.62 -32.76
C LEU A 447 13.70 -6.70 -32.44
N TRP A 448 12.94 -7.47 -33.24
CA TRP A 448 11.51 -7.68 -32.97
C TRP A 448 11.28 -8.39 -31.64
N CYS A 449 12.03 -9.44 -31.31
CA CYS A 449 11.95 -10.15 -30.05
C CYS A 449 12.27 -9.23 -28.86
N LEU A 450 13.28 -8.37 -28.98
CA LEU A 450 13.64 -7.39 -27.96
C LEU A 450 12.54 -6.33 -27.75
N LEU A 451 11.98 -5.80 -28.85
CA LEU A 451 10.86 -4.85 -28.75
C LEU A 451 9.65 -5.47 -28.06
N GLU A 452 9.35 -6.76 -28.33
CA GLU A 452 8.30 -7.50 -27.65
C GLU A 452 8.57 -7.69 -26.16
N ALA A 453 9.78 -8.09 -25.78
CA ALA A 453 10.16 -8.21 -24.38
C ALA A 453 10.04 -6.85 -23.65
N ILE A 454 10.53 -5.76 -24.27
CA ILE A 454 10.42 -4.40 -23.71
C ILE A 454 8.96 -3.96 -23.59
N ARG A 455 8.11 -4.27 -24.57
CA ARG A 455 6.67 -3.98 -24.51
C ARG A 455 6.01 -4.65 -23.30
N GLN A 456 6.23 -5.94 -23.11
CA GLN A 456 5.64 -6.68 -22.01
C GLN A 456 6.20 -6.20 -20.66
N LEU A 457 7.50 -5.95 -20.56
CA LEU A 457 8.12 -5.33 -19.39
C LEU A 457 7.51 -3.98 -19.06
N ALA A 458 7.26 -3.13 -20.06
CA ALA A 458 6.65 -1.81 -19.87
C ALA A 458 5.17 -1.92 -19.43
N ILE A 459 4.39 -2.85 -20.00
CA ILE A 459 3.00 -3.08 -19.57
C ILE A 459 2.97 -3.54 -18.11
N LEU A 460 3.86 -4.45 -17.70
CA LEU A 460 3.93 -4.99 -16.35
C LEU A 460 4.55 -4.01 -15.34
N ALA A 461 5.29 -3.00 -15.81
CA ALA A 461 5.86 -1.94 -14.96
C ALA A 461 4.84 -0.85 -14.56
N GLN A 462 3.71 -0.73 -15.25
CA GLN A 462 2.71 0.34 -15.02
C GLN A 462 2.23 0.44 -13.56
N PRO A 463 2.01 -0.66 -12.80
CA PRO A 463 1.59 -0.55 -11.42
C PRO A 463 2.61 0.17 -10.53
N ILE A 464 3.89 0.01 -10.81
CA ILE A 464 5.00 0.54 -9.99
C ILE A 464 5.46 1.90 -10.52
N MET A 465 5.71 2.00 -11.82
CA MET A 465 6.33 3.14 -12.49
C MET A 465 5.42 3.67 -13.61
N PRO A 466 4.23 4.21 -13.28
CA PRO A 466 3.21 4.52 -14.27
C PRO A 466 3.64 5.53 -15.33
N LEU A 467 4.41 6.57 -14.96
CA LEU A 467 4.83 7.61 -15.88
C LEU A 467 5.93 7.12 -16.83
N SER A 468 6.90 6.39 -16.30
CA SER A 468 8.00 5.85 -17.08
C SER A 468 7.53 4.72 -18.03
N ALA A 469 6.63 3.87 -17.54
CA ALA A 469 6.01 2.82 -18.35
C ALA A 469 5.20 3.42 -19.51
N ALA A 470 4.40 4.47 -19.25
CA ALA A 470 3.66 5.16 -20.30
C ALA A 470 4.59 5.72 -21.39
N LYS A 471 5.66 6.43 -20.99
CA LYS A 471 6.67 6.95 -21.95
C LYS A 471 7.33 5.84 -22.76
N MET A 472 7.59 4.68 -22.14
CA MET A 472 8.18 3.54 -22.82
C MET A 472 7.22 2.96 -23.87
N LEU A 473 5.94 2.79 -23.49
CA LEU A 473 4.90 2.29 -24.39
C LEU A 473 4.61 3.26 -25.55
N ASP A 474 4.67 4.58 -25.29
CA ASP A 474 4.57 5.60 -26.35
C ASP A 474 5.69 5.44 -27.38
N GLN A 475 6.92 5.19 -26.95
CA GLN A 475 8.07 4.99 -27.86
C GLN A 475 8.00 3.67 -28.64
N LEU A 476 7.20 2.71 -28.16
CA LEU A 476 6.92 1.46 -28.88
C LEU A 476 5.70 1.56 -29.82
N GLY A 477 5.04 2.72 -29.88
CA GLY A 477 3.83 2.91 -30.66
C GLY A 477 2.61 2.15 -30.12
N VAL A 478 2.62 1.77 -28.83
CA VAL A 478 1.52 1.03 -28.20
C VAL A 478 0.44 2.01 -27.75
N SER A 479 -0.75 1.91 -28.32
CA SER A 479 -1.90 2.75 -27.95
C SER A 479 -2.35 2.49 -26.51
N GLU A 480 -2.97 3.49 -25.85
CA GLU A 480 -3.47 3.34 -24.48
C GLU A 480 -4.44 2.16 -24.34
N ALA A 481 -5.30 1.92 -25.32
CA ALA A 481 -6.24 0.80 -25.31
C ALA A 481 -5.57 -0.59 -25.34
N ALA A 482 -4.29 -0.67 -25.75
CA ALA A 482 -3.52 -1.91 -25.84
C ALA A 482 -2.53 -2.12 -24.67
N ARG A 483 -2.73 -1.42 -23.53
CA ARG A 483 -1.80 -1.46 -22.38
C ARG A 483 -2.30 -2.27 -21.19
N SER A 484 -3.41 -3.00 -21.32
CA SER A 484 -3.89 -3.91 -20.27
C SER A 484 -3.26 -5.30 -20.40
N PHE A 485 -3.40 -6.12 -19.37
CA PHE A 485 -2.86 -7.49 -19.37
C PHE A 485 -3.53 -8.41 -20.40
N ALA A 486 -4.70 -8.05 -20.91
CA ALA A 486 -5.33 -8.75 -22.05
C ALA A 486 -4.52 -8.64 -23.34
N HIS A 487 -3.55 -7.71 -23.41
CA HIS A 487 -2.69 -7.49 -24.57
C HIS A 487 -1.25 -8.00 -24.36
N LEU A 488 -1.01 -8.79 -23.30
CA LEU A 488 0.25 -9.51 -23.13
C LEU A 488 0.30 -10.75 -24.03
N GLY A 489 1.49 -11.31 -24.19
CA GLY A 489 1.70 -12.50 -25.02
C GLY A 489 1.33 -12.28 -26.50
N GLU A 490 0.89 -13.34 -27.16
CA GLU A 490 0.59 -13.35 -28.58
C GLU A 490 -0.53 -12.37 -29.01
N ALA A 491 -1.51 -12.16 -28.13
CA ALA A 491 -2.66 -11.31 -28.42
C ALA A 491 -2.30 -9.85 -28.72
N GLY A 492 -1.19 -9.36 -28.17
CA GLY A 492 -0.75 -7.97 -28.32
C GLY A 492 0.58 -7.77 -29.04
N ARG A 493 1.10 -8.77 -29.74
CA ARG A 493 2.38 -8.67 -30.47
C ARG A 493 2.46 -7.42 -31.34
N LEU A 494 3.63 -6.78 -31.35
CA LEU A 494 3.90 -5.62 -32.21
C LEU A 494 3.81 -6.00 -33.69
N ARG A 495 3.09 -5.17 -34.43
CA ARG A 495 2.92 -5.39 -35.84
C ARG A 495 4.09 -4.80 -36.61
N ALA A 496 4.69 -5.60 -37.51
CA ALA A 496 5.72 -5.14 -38.42
C ALA A 496 5.28 -3.88 -39.20
N GLY A 497 6.20 -2.94 -39.37
CA GLY A 497 5.93 -1.66 -40.02
C GLY A 497 5.28 -0.59 -39.15
N THR A 498 4.93 -0.88 -37.88
CA THR A 498 4.45 0.15 -36.95
C THR A 498 5.55 1.19 -36.75
N PRO A 499 5.28 2.50 -36.98
CA PRO A 499 6.27 3.55 -36.77
C PRO A 499 6.73 3.62 -35.29
N LEU A 500 8.03 3.74 -35.10
CA LEU A 500 8.65 3.96 -33.79
C LEU A 500 9.05 5.44 -33.69
N PRO A 501 8.57 6.20 -32.68
CA PRO A 501 9.00 7.56 -32.44
C PRO A 501 10.51 7.68 -32.18
N THR A 502 11.03 8.90 -32.26
CA THR A 502 12.43 9.18 -31.90
C THR A 502 12.72 8.73 -30.47
N PRO A 503 13.72 7.84 -30.28
CA PRO A 503 14.03 7.31 -28.94
C PRO A 503 14.46 8.40 -27.96
N GLN A 504 13.95 8.32 -26.74
CA GLN A 504 14.29 9.20 -25.63
C GLN A 504 14.62 8.38 -24.39
N GLY A 505 15.62 8.79 -23.62
CA GLY A 505 15.96 8.15 -22.35
C GLY A 505 14.81 8.28 -21.34
N VAL A 506 14.40 7.16 -20.75
CA VAL A 506 13.31 7.14 -19.76
C VAL A 506 13.85 7.21 -18.35
N PHE A 507 14.98 6.56 -18.08
CA PHE A 507 15.60 6.52 -16.76
C PHE A 507 17.00 7.15 -16.81
N PRO A 508 17.14 8.46 -16.51
CA PRO A 508 18.45 9.07 -16.41
C PRO A 508 19.22 8.51 -15.21
N ARG A 509 20.54 8.45 -15.33
CA ARG A 509 21.39 8.16 -14.16
C ARG A 509 21.28 9.28 -13.15
N HIS A 510 21.15 8.91 -11.89
CA HIS A 510 21.30 9.84 -10.79
C HIS A 510 22.79 10.07 -10.50
N VAL A 511 23.20 11.31 -10.51
CA VAL A 511 24.56 11.74 -10.20
C VAL A 511 24.48 12.68 -8.99
N GLU A 512 25.20 12.37 -7.93
CA GLU A 512 25.30 13.29 -6.80
C GLU A 512 25.83 14.65 -7.29
N ALA A 513 25.14 15.70 -6.89
CA ALA A 513 25.68 17.05 -7.06
C ALA A 513 27.01 17.12 -6.26
N LYS A 514 28.10 17.40 -6.95
CA LYS A 514 29.38 17.65 -6.24
C LYS A 514 29.16 18.81 -5.27
N GLU A 515 29.30 18.55 -3.98
CA GLU A 515 29.39 19.62 -3.00
C GLU A 515 30.60 20.49 -3.37
N GLY A 516 30.34 21.72 -3.78
CA GLY A 516 31.37 22.75 -4.03
C GLY A 516 31.74 22.96 -5.52
N ALA A 517 30.90 23.64 -6.27
CA ALA A 517 31.35 24.48 -7.40
C ALA A 517 30.82 25.91 -7.19
#